data_a4f34691e67c42980b542bc44f237ea9
#
_entry.id   a4f34691e67c42980b542bc44f237ea9
#
_cell.length_a   1.000
_cell.length_b   1.000
_cell.length_c   1.000
_cell.angle_alpha   90.00
_cell.angle_beta   90.00
_cell.angle_gamma   90.00
#
_symmetry.space_group_name_H-M   'P 1'
#
loop_
_entity.id
_entity.type
_entity.pdbx_description
1 polymer ?
#
loop_
_entity_poly.entity_id
_entity_poly.type
_entity_poly.pdbx_seq_one_letter_code
_entity_poly.pdbx_strand_id
1 'polypeptide(L)'
;MDIVKAIGIISIVMGHCCYSIMIPALNVSVGEFVYSYHLMVFFFVAGFFYKRGYHEHPEQYIGKRLLKLGGMLFLYNTVFTLLHNTLVSVKMISSTEHYSISKMVSCIVQSLLMKYTEELLGACWFLPMFFIGTALFAIAFSKAEKSKKPEYWHKIICILFAAVAL
;
A
#
# COMPACT_ATOMS: atom_id res chain seq x y z
N MET A 1 -6.08 15.44 -9.90
CA MET A 1 -5.72 14.36 -8.95
C MET A 1 -5.37 13.04 -9.63
N ASP A 2 -5.96 12.72 -10.76
CA ASP A 2 -5.57 11.51 -11.51
C ASP A 2 -4.13 11.61 -12.05
N ILE A 3 -3.68 12.83 -12.37
CA ILE A 3 -2.28 13.10 -12.73
C ILE A 3 -1.31 12.70 -11.59
N VAL A 4 -1.63 13.05 -10.33
CA VAL A 4 -0.78 12.73 -9.17
C VAL A 4 -0.72 11.20 -8.95
N LYS A 5 -1.84 10.50 -9.12
CA LYS A 5 -1.88 9.04 -9.07
C LYS A 5 -1.07 8.42 -10.22
N ALA A 6 -1.22 8.97 -11.43
CA ALA A 6 -0.45 8.53 -12.58
C ALA A 6 1.06 8.69 -12.36
N ILE A 7 1.50 9.83 -11.83
CA ILE A 7 2.90 10.06 -11.44
C ILE A 7 3.35 8.98 -10.44
N GLY A 8 2.55 8.70 -9.40
CA GLY A 8 2.86 7.65 -8.42
C GLY A 8 3.02 6.27 -9.05
N ILE A 9 2.10 5.87 -9.96
CA ILE A 9 2.17 4.58 -10.67
C ILE A 9 3.39 4.52 -11.60
N ILE A 10 3.64 5.57 -12.39
CA ILE A 10 4.81 5.64 -13.27
C ILE A 10 6.09 5.54 -12.44
N SER A 11 6.14 6.22 -11.29
CA SER A 11 7.28 6.16 -10.38
C SER A 11 7.52 4.74 -9.86
N ILE A 12 6.47 4.00 -9.49
CA ILE A 12 6.60 2.58 -9.09
C ILE A 12 7.23 1.76 -10.22
N VAL A 13 6.71 1.88 -11.43
CA VAL A 13 7.24 1.16 -12.61
C VAL A 13 8.70 1.53 -12.87
N MET A 14 9.03 2.82 -12.85
CA MET A 14 10.42 3.30 -13.03
C MET A 14 11.35 2.77 -11.92
N GLY A 15 10.91 2.77 -10.67
CA GLY A 15 11.69 2.25 -9.55
C GLY A 15 12.02 0.76 -9.69
N HIS A 16 11.11 -0.03 -10.24
CA HIS A 16 11.34 -1.46 -10.47
C HIS A 16 12.11 -1.77 -11.76
N CYS A 17 11.84 -1.04 -12.85
CA CYS A 17 12.47 -1.32 -14.16
C CYS A 17 13.82 -0.61 -14.35
N CYS A 18 14.01 0.55 -13.74
CA CYS A 18 15.16 1.43 -13.98
C CYS A 18 15.99 1.64 -12.71
N TYR A 19 15.92 0.74 -11.73
CA TYR A 19 16.52 0.92 -10.40
C TYR A 19 17.99 1.34 -10.45
N SER A 20 18.80 0.67 -11.26
CA SER A 20 20.26 0.88 -11.32
C SER A 20 20.71 2.01 -12.25
N ILE A 21 19.78 2.70 -12.92
CA ILE A 21 20.14 3.82 -13.80
C ILE A 21 20.50 5.02 -12.94
N MET A 22 21.73 5.56 -13.14
CA MET A 22 22.20 6.76 -12.42
C MET A 22 21.60 8.04 -13.00
N ILE A 23 21.24 8.97 -12.12
CA ILE A 23 20.89 10.35 -12.45
C ILE A 23 22.13 11.21 -12.20
N PRO A 24 22.93 11.56 -13.21
CA PRO A 24 24.23 12.21 -13.01
C PRO A 24 24.13 13.54 -12.25
N ALA A 25 23.07 14.31 -12.49
CA ALA A 25 22.85 15.61 -11.85
C ALA A 25 22.64 15.53 -10.33
N LEU A 26 22.15 14.39 -9.83
CA LEU A 26 21.82 14.20 -8.42
C LEU A 26 22.78 13.21 -7.73
N ASN A 27 23.60 12.50 -8.49
CA ASN A 27 24.48 11.44 -8.04
C ASN A 27 23.76 10.32 -7.24
N VAL A 28 22.53 10.03 -7.63
CA VAL A 28 21.69 8.96 -7.07
C VAL A 28 21.11 8.09 -8.17
N SER A 29 20.74 6.86 -7.86
CA SER A 29 20.04 6.02 -8.83
C SER A 29 18.57 6.44 -8.99
N VAL A 30 17.95 6.08 -10.12
CA VAL A 30 16.51 6.28 -10.34
C VAL A 30 15.71 5.58 -9.24
N GLY A 31 16.13 4.38 -8.81
CA GLY A 31 15.48 3.65 -7.73
C GLY A 31 15.51 4.43 -6.42
N GLU A 32 16.68 4.89 -5.97
CA GLU A 32 16.83 5.66 -4.73
C GLU A 32 15.99 6.94 -4.77
N PHE A 33 16.03 7.68 -5.88
CA PHE A 33 15.25 8.89 -6.05
C PHE A 33 13.73 8.60 -5.98
N VAL A 34 13.26 7.61 -6.71
CA VAL A 34 11.84 7.26 -6.77
C VAL A 34 11.35 6.71 -5.43
N TYR A 35 12.12 5.82 -4.80
CA TYR A 35 11.74 5.22 -3.52
C TYR A 35 11.68 6.21 -2.37
N SER A 36 12.30 7.38 -2.49
CA SER A 36 12.22 8.43 -1.48
C SER A 36 10.82 9.07 -1.35
N TYR A 37 9.97 9.01 -2.39
CA TYR A 37 8.69 9.75 -2.39
C TYR A 37 7.47 8.98 -2.88
N HIS A 38 7.62 7.92 -3.71
CA HIS A 38 6.49 7.34 -4.46
C HIS A 38 5.37 6.79 -3.57
N LEU A 39 5.70 6.21 -2.41
CA LEU A 39 4.69 5.71 -1.48
C LEU A 39 3.96 6.84 -0.76
N MET A 40 4.68 7.93 -0.45
CA MET A 40 4.11 9.12 0.19
C MET A 40 3.04 9.78 -0.66
N VAL A 41 3.19 9.77 -1.98
CA VAL A 41 2.19 10.31 -2.91
C VAL A 41 0.82 9.68 -2.68
N PHE A 42 0.74 8.38 -2.42
CA PHE A 42 -0.54 7.71 -2.16
C PHE A 42 -1.15 8.11 -0.82
N PHE A 43 -0.33 8.28 0.23
CA PHE A 43 -0.79 8.79 1.52
C PHE A 43 -1.27 10.24 1.40
N PHE A 44 -0.53 11.08 0.69
CA PHE A 44 -0.92 12.47 0.42
C PHE A 44 -2.28 12.53 -0.30
N VAL A 45 -2.45 11.76 -1.37
CA VAL A 45 -3.73 11.67 -2.10
C VAL A 45 -4.85 11.16 -1.20
N ALA A 46 -4.58 10.16 -0.35
CA ALA A 46 -5.58 9.64 0.58
C ALA A 46 -6.03 10.68 1.59
N GLY A 47 -5.08 11.45 2.15
CA GLY A 47 -5.37 12.55 3.08
C GLY A 47 -6.14 13.69 2.42
N PHE A 48 -5.75 14.07 1.21
CA PHE A 48 -6.43 15.11 0.44
C PHE A 48 -7.91 14.79 0.15
N PHE A 49 -8.22 13.52 -0.11
CA PHE A 49 -9.58 13.07 -0.35
C PHE A 49 -10.32 12.63 0.92
N TYR A 50 -9.72 12.81 2.09
CA TYR A 50 -10.39 12.51 3.34
C TYR A 50 -11.51 13.53 3.58
N LYS A 51 -12.76 13.07 3.49
CA LYS A 51 -13.94 13.94 3.61
C LYS A 51 -14.27 14.17 5.07
N ARG A 52 -14.74 15.38 5.42
CA ARG A 52 -15.17 15.73 6.77
C ARG A 52 -16.16 14.73 7.38
N GLY A 53 -17.13 14.22 6.63
CA GLY A 53 -18.09 13.22 7.16
C GLY A 53 -17.48 11.88 7.59
N TYR A 54 -16.23 11.58 7.25
CA TYR A 54 -15.58 10.32 7.66
C TYR A 54 -15.13 10.32 9.14
N HIS A 55 -14.96 11.47 9.78
CA HIS A 55 -14.60 11.49 11.20
C HIS A 55 -15.81 11.29 12.13
N GLU A 56 -17.03 11.48 11.63
CA GLU A 56 -18.25 11.13 12.37
C GLU A 56 -18.43 9.60 12.42
N HIS A 57 -18.09 8.91 11.33
CA HIS A 57 -18.23 7.46 11.16
C HIS A 57 -16.95 6.80 10.63
N PRO A 58 -15.84 6.82 11.39
CA PRO A 58 -14.56 6.26 10.95
C PRO A 58 -14.64 4.75 10.65
N GLU A 59 -15.51 4.03 11.34
CA GLU A 59 -15.76 2.60 11.11
C GLU A 59 -16.26 2.31 9.68
N GLN A 60 -17.13 3.17 9.14
CA GLN A 60 -17.61 3.01 7.77
C GLN A 60 -16.53 3.26 6.74
N TYR A 61 -15.67 4.26 6.98
CA TYR A 61 -14.53 4.54 6.13
C TYR A 61 -13.53 3.37 6.12
N ILE A 62 -13.20 2.86 7.31
CA ILE A 62 -12.28 1.73 7.49
C ILE A 62 -12.86 0.48 6.82
N GLY A 63 -14.14 0.16 7.06
CA GLY A 63 -14.81 -0.99 6.47
C GLY A 63 -14.82 -0.94 4.94
N LYS A 64 -15.17 0.20 4.34
CA LYS A 64 -15.14 0.38 2.87
C LYS A 64 -13.73 0.22 2.30
N ARG A 65 -12.70 0.73 3.00
CA ARG A 65 -11.31 0.56 2.58
C ARG A 65 -10.84 -0.88 2.72
N LEU A 66 -11.17 -1.54 3.83
CA LEU A 66 -10.84 -2.95 4.05
C LEU A 66 -11.40 -3.80 2.92
N LEU A 67 -12.67 -3.65 2.60
CA LEU A 67 -13.31 -4.39 1.51
C LEU A 67 -12.67 -4.08 0.15
N LYS A 68 -12.37 -2.81 -0.14
CA LYS A 68 -11.79 -2.42 -1.43
C LYS A 68 -10.33 -2.87 -1.57
N LEU A 69 -9.46 -2.54 -0.62
CA LEU A 69 -8.02 -2.86 -0.71
C LEU A 69 -7.76 -4.32 -0.36
N GLY A 70 -8.34 -4.80 0.74
CA GLY A 70 -8.18 -6.18 1.18
C GLY A 70 -8.83 -7.18 0.25
N GLY A 71 -10.02 -6.88 -0.25
CA GLY A 71 -10.71 -7.72 -1.23
C GLY A 71 -9.93 -7.84 -2.54
N MET A 72 -9.36 -6.74 -3.05
CA MET A 72 -8.50 -6.79 -4.24
C MET A 72 -7.24 -7.60 -3.97
N LEU A 73 -6.54 -7.32 -2.87
CA LEU A 73 -5.32 -8.05 -2.49
C LEU A 73 -5.60 -9.54 -2.34
N PHE A 74 -6.67 -9.90 -1.65
CA PHE A 74 -7.09 -11.29 -1.47
C PHE A 74 -7.39 -11.98 -2.80
N LEU A 75 -8.15 -11.32 -3.69
CA LEU A 75 -8.50 -11.85 -5.00
C LEU A 75 -7.26 -12.14 -5.84
N TYR A 76 -6.37 -11.14 -5.99
CA TYR A 76 -5.16 -11.31 -6.79
C TYR A 76 -4.21 -12.33 -6.18
N ASN A 77 -3.97 -12.31 -4.87
CA ASN A 77 -3.14 -13.32 -4.22
C ASN A 77 -3.72 -14.73 -4.43
N THR A 78 -5.03 -14.91 -4.29
CA THR A 78 -5.67 -16.22 -4.51
C THR A 78 -5.44 -16.70 -5.94
N VAL A 79 -5.69 -15.84 -6.95
CA VAL A 79 -5.48 -16.19 -8.36
C VAL A 79 -4.02 -16.57 -8.62
N PHE A 80 -3.07 -15.75 -8.19
CA PHE A 80 -1.64 -16.02 -8.44
C PHE A 80 -1.12 -17.21 -7.63
N THR A 81 -1.60 -17.44 -6.40
CA THR A 81 -1.28 -18.64 -5.62
C THR A 81 -1.76 -19.92 -6.32
N LEU A 82 -2.94 -19.91 -6.90
CA LEU A 82 -3.46 -21.06 -7.66
C LEU A 82 -2.68 -21.27 -8.96
N LEU A 83 -2.23 -20.21 -9.60
CA LEU A 83 -1.40 -20.27 -10.82
C LEU A 83 0.09 -20.50 -10.52
N HIS A 84 0.54 -20.46 -9.27
CA HIS A 84 1.95 -20.50 -8.88
C HIS A 84 2.72 -21.64 -9.57
N ASN A 85 2.25 -22.87 -9.45
CA ASN A 85 2.92 -24.04 -10.03
C ASN A 85 3.02 -23.98 -11.55
N THR A 86 2.01 -23.41 -12.22
CA THR A 86 2.03 -23.18 -13.67
C THR A 86 3.08 -22.13 -14.02
N LEU A 87 3.14 -21.04 -13.25
CA LEU A 87 4.08 -19.94 -13.45
C LEU A 87 5.54 -20.38 -13.21
N VAL A 88 5.78 -21.25 -12.24
CA VAL A 88 7.08 -21.92 -12.02
C VAL A 88 7.44 -22.77 -13.24
N SER A 89 6.51 -23.58 -13.73
CA SER A 89 6.75 -24.50 -14.87
C SER A 89 7.10 -23.76 -16.15
N VAL A 90 6.50 -22.58 -16.39
CA VAL A 90 6.80 -21.72 -17.55
C VAL A 90 7.93 -20.72 -17.28
N LYS A 91 8.61 -20.80 -16.13
CA LYS A 91 9.74 -19.95 -15.73
C LYS A 91 9.41 -18.45 -15.71
N MET A 92 8.18 -18.09 -15.36
CA MET A 92 7.75 -16.69 -15.23
C MET A 92 8.07 -16.09 -13.86
N ILE A 93 8.35 -16.92 -12.85
CA ILE A 93 8.76 -16.52 -11.51
C ILE A 93 10.12 -17.13 -11.17
N SER A 94 10.85 -16.46 -10.27
CA SER A 94 12.20 -16.89 -9.88
C SER A 94 12.19 -18.11 -8.97
N SER A 95 11.07 -18.37 -8.29
CA SER A 95 10.90 -19.56 -7.46
C SER A 95 11.01 -20.83 -8.28
N THR A 96 11.67 -21.82 -7.71
CA THR A 96 11.76 -23.20 -8.27
C THR A 96 10.89 -24.18 -7.49
N GLU A 97 10.28 -23.74 -6.40
CA GLU A 97 9.47 -24.59 -5.54
C GLU A 97 8.02 -24.66 -6.03
N HIS A 98 7.52 -25.88 -6.21
CA HIS A 98 6.09 -26.10 -6.41
C HIS A 98 5.34 -26.10 -5.08
N TYR A 99 4.21 -25.41 -5.03
CA TYR A 99 3.37 -25.41 -3.85
C TYR A 99 2.54 -26.69 -3.75
N SER A 100 2.58 -27.32 -2.58
CA SER A 100 1.61 -28.36 -2.22
C SER A 100 0.22 -27.73 -1.97
N ILE A 101 -0.82 -28.54 -2.03
CA ILE A 101 -2.19 -28.08 -1.74
C ILE A 101 -2.28 -27.44 -0.37
N SER A 102 -1.63 -28.04 0.64
CA SER A 102 -1.57 -27.49 1.99
C SER A 102 -0.92 -26.11 2.05
N LYS A 103 0.19 -25.91 1.32
CA LYS A 103 0.87 -24.61 1.22
C LYS A 103 -0.02 -23.59 0.52
N MET A 104 -0.70 -23.94 -0.57
CA MET A 104 -1.63 -23.04 -1.25
C MET A 104 -2.76 -22.56 -0.34
N VAL A 105 -3.39 -23.49 0.40
CA VAL A 105 -4.46 -23.15 1.36
C VAL A 105 -3.92 -22.21 2.44
N SER A 106 -2.72 -22.49 2.98
CA SER A 106 -2.08 -21.62 3.97
C SER A 106 -1.82 -20.22 3.43
N CYS A 107 -1.30 -20.09 2.20
CA CYS A 107 -1.07 -18.80 1.55
C CYS A 107 -2.38 -18.01 1.35
N ILE A 108 -3.45 -18.68 0.92
CA ILE A 108 -4.76 -18.07 0.73
C ILE A 108 -5.32 -17.57 2.08
N VAL A 109 -5.24 -18.37 3.15
CA VAL A 109 -5.68 -17.95 4.49
C VAL A 109 -4.86 -16.76 5.00
N GLN A 110 -3.54 -16.79 4.83
CA GLN A 110 -2.67 -15.68 5.22
C GLN A 110 -2.94 -14.40 4.39
N SER A 111 -3.30 -14.58 3.12
CA SER A 111 -3.71 -13.47 2.25
C SER A 111 -5.00 -12.80 2.71
N LEU A 112 -5.97 -13.57 3.23
CA LEU A 112 -7.19 -13.03 3.83
C LEU A 112 -6.89 -12.13 5.04
N LEU A 113 -5.82 -12.46 5.78
CA LEU A 113 -5.32 -11.66 6.90
C LEU A 113 -4.34 -10.56 6.49
N MET A 114 -4.15 -10.32 5.19
CA MET A 114 -3.16 -9.39 4.61
C MET A 114 -1.71 -9.66 5.07
N LYS A 115 -1.37 -10.91 5.43
CA LYS A 115 -0.04 -11.32 5.91
C LYS A 115 0.84 -11.94 4.83
N TYR A 116 0.25 -12.23 3.67
CA TYR A 116 0.95 -12.88 2.59
C TYR A 116 0.74 -12.13 1.27
N THR A 117 1.80 -12.03 0.50
CA THR A 117 1.79 -11.50 -0.85
C THR A 117 2.59 -12.43 -1.75
N GLU A 118 1.98 -12.89 -2.84
CA GLU A 118 2.61 -13.76 -3.83
C GLU A 118 3.77 -13.05 -4.53
N GLU A 119 4.77 -13.81 -5.01
CA GLU A 119 6.01 -13.28 -5.58
C GLU A 119 5.77 -12.25 -6.70
N LEU A 120 4.88 -12.56 -7.66
CA LEU A 120 4.52 -11.63 -8.74
C LEU A 120 3.75 -10.39 -8.26
N LEU A 121 3.22 -10.44 -7.04
CA LEU A 121 2.53 -9.32 -6.40
C LEU A 121 3.41 -8.62 -5.36
N GLY A 122 4.73 -8.80 -5.43
CA GLY A 122 5.69 -8.27 -4.46
C GLY A 122 5.46 -6.80 -4.11
N ALA A 123 5.18 -5.95 -5.10
CA ALA A 123 4.85 -4.54 -4.87
C ALA A 123 3.56 -4.31 -4.04
N CYS A 124 2.68 -5.30 -3.94
CA CYS A 124 1.42 -5.19 -3.19
C CYS A 124 1.59 -5.24 -1.67
N TRP A 125 2.79 -5.54 -1.14
CA TRP A 125 3.08 -5.44 0.30
C TRP A 125 2.72 -4.07 0.89
N PHE A 126 2.74 -3.04 0.06
CA PHE A 126 2.37 -1.69 0.44
C PHE A 126 0.87 -1.56 0.80
N LEU A 127 -0.02 -2.35 0.20
CA LEU A 127 -1.48 -2.22 0.40
C LEU A 127 -1.92 -2.44 1.87
N PRO A 128 -1.43 -3.47 2.60
CA PRO A 128 -1.70 -3.61 4.04
C PRO A 128 -1.20 -2.40 4.84
N MET A 129 0.01 -1.92 4.57
CA MET A 129 0.58 -0.77 5.26
C MET A 129 -0.21 0.51 4.99
N PHE A 130 -0.62 0.71 3.74
CA PHE A 130 -1.45 1.83 3.33
C PHE A 130 -2.85 1.77 3.97
N PHE A 131 -3.44 0.58 4.09
CA PHE A 131 -4.70 0.39 4.81
C PHE A 131 -4.55 0.74 6.29
N ILE A 132 -3.55 0.18 6.97
CA ILE A 132 -3.29 0.44 8.40
C ILE A 132 -3.05 1.93 8.63
N GLY A 133 -2.18 2.56 7.86
CA GLY A 133 -1.87 3.98 8.00
C GLY A 133 -3.09 4.87 7.83
N THR A 134 -3.90 4.61 6.80
CA THR A 134 -5.13 5.39 6.57
C THR A 134 -6.22 5.11 7.60
N ALA A 135 -6.30 3.90 8.15
CA ALA A 135 -7.23 3.57 9.25
C ALA A 135 -6.83 4.26 10.56
N LEU A 136 -5.54 4.22 10.92
CA LEU A 136 -5.00 4.94 12.07
C LEU A 136 -5.21 6.45 11.95
N PHE A 137 -4.97 7.01 10.77
CA PHE A 137 -5.26 8.42 10.51
C PHE A 137 -6.74 8.75 10.74
N ALA A 138 -7.67 7.94 10.21
CA ALA A 138 -9.11 8.15 10.38
C ALA A 138 -9.53 8.11 11.86
N ILE A 139 -9.00 7.16 12.64
CA ILE A 139 -9.28 7.03 14.08
C ILE A 139 -8.71 8.22 14.84
N ALA A 140 -7.45 8.58 14.58
CA ALA A 140 -6.80 9.71 15.25
C ALA A 140 -7.52 11.03 14.96
N PHE A 141 -7.90 11.25 13.70
CA PHE A 141 -8.62 12.45 13.28
C PHE A 141 -10.02 12.53 13.88
N SER A 142 -10.76 11.40 13.95
CA SER A 142 -12.06 11.34 14.62
C SER A 142 -11.98 11.66 16.12
N LYS A 143 -10.94 11.19 16.80
CA LYS A 143 -10.70 11.51 18.22
C LYS A 143 -10.31 12.98 18.41
N ALA A 144 -9.50 13.51 17.52
CA ALA A 144 -9.09 14.91 17.55
C ALA A 144 -10.27 15.87 17.42
N GLU A 145 -11.22 15.57 16.52
CA GLU A 145 -12.41 16.38 16.28
C GLU A 145 -13.31 16.47 17.54
N LYS A 146 -13.36 15.40 18.33
CA LYS A 146 -14.12 15.35 19.60
C LYS A 146 -13.39 16.02 20.76
N SER A 147 -12.18 16.54 20.54
CA SER A 147 -11.36 17.22 21.56
C SER A 147 -11.79 18.67 21.77
N LYS A 148 -11.42 19.25 22.92
CA LYS A 148 -11.63 20.68 23.23
C LYS A 148 -10.82 21.63 22.31
N LYS A 149 -9.77 21.13 21.64
CA LYS A 149 -8.90 21.91 20.74
C LYS A 149 -8.62 21.10 19.46
N PRO A 150 -9.61 20.92 18.57
CA PRO A 150 -9.47 20.05 17.41
C PRO A 150 -8.37 20.51 16.45
N GLU A 151 -8.26 21.81 16.17
CA GLU A 151 -7.24 22.35 15.25
C GLU A 151 -5.80 22.07 15.70
N TYR A 152 -5.53 22.11 17.00
CA TYR A 152 -4.22 21.80 17.56
C TYR A 152 -3.87 20.32 17.34
N TRP A 153 -4.81 19.43 17.63
CA TRP A 153 -4.61 18.00 17.44
C TRP A 153 -4.50 17.61 15.97
N HIS A 154 -5.25 18.25 15.08
CA HIS A 154 -5.13 18.03 13.62
C HIS A 154 -3.71 18.35 13.14
N LYS A 155 -3.13 19.47 13.55
CA LYS A 155 -1.74 19.84 13.21
C LYS A 155 -0.74 18.82 13.73
N ILE A 156 -0.87 18.37 14.98
CA ILE A 156 0.01 17.34 15.55
C ILE A 156 -0.11 16.03 14.77
N ILE A 157 -1.31 15.57 14.48
CA ILE A 157 -1.53 14.34 13.70
C ILE A 157 -0.87 14.45 12.34
N CYS A 158 -1.08 15.55 11.62
CA CYS A 158 -0.45 15.76 10.31
C CYS A 158 1.09 15.75 10.39
N ILE A 159 1.67 16.40 11.41
CA ILE A 159 3.12 16.41 11.61
C ILE A 159 3.64 15.00 11.92
N LEU A 160 2.99 14.26 12.82
CA LEU A 160 3.39 12.90 13.18
C LEU A 160 3.31 11.94 11.98
N PHE A 161 2.23 12.01 11.19
CA PHE A 161 2.12 11.18 10.00
C PHE A 161 3.14 11.57 8.92
N ALA A 162 3.45 12.85 8.78
CA ALA A 162 4.53 13.29 7.88
C ALA A 162 5.90 12.80 8.34
N ALA A 163 6.19 12.87 9.65
CA ALA A 163 7.47 12.41 10.22
C ALA A 163 7.67 10.88 10.15
N VAL A 164 6.59 10.10 10.22
CA VAL A 164 6.67 8.63 10.07
C VAL A 164 6.80 8.23 8.60
N ALA A 165 6.40 9.10 7.68
CA ALA A 165 6.46 8.86 6.24
C ALA A 165 7.82 9.22 5.61
N LEU A 166 8.69 9.93 6.34
CA LEU A 166 10.09 10.25 5.96
C LEU A 166 11.05 9.18 6.44
#